data_d299b5cdcba5a8a765032c0cdabf4531
#
_entry.id   d299b5cdcba5a8a765032c0cdabf4531
#
_cell.length_a   1.000
_cell.length_b   1.000
_cell.length_c   1.000
_cell.angle_alpha   90.00
_cell.angle_beta   90.00
_cell.angle_gamma   90.00
#
_symmetry.space_group_name_H-M   'P 1'
#
loop_
_entity.id
_entity.type
_entity.pdbx_description
1 polymer ?
#
loop_
_entity_poly.entity_id
_entity_poly.type
_entity_poly.pdbx_seq_one_letter_code
_entity_poly.pdbx_strand_id
1 'polypeptide(L)'
;MNALERRSTFALSSIFALRMLGLFMIIPVFSVAGQSYQYATPALIGLAVGVYGLTQAILQIPFSLLADRFSRKPLVVLGLLLFAIGGAIAGLSDTIYGVIIGRAIAGAGAVSAVVMALLADVTREEQRTKAMAAMGMSIGLSFVVAFSLGPWLTSLVGISGLFFVTTIMGLAAILMLLLVPKVTRHHRNYQQGYLNQLKQVIQMGELNRLHVSVFALHLLLTAMFIYVPSQLIEYAQIPLAKHGFVYLPLLVISLFFAFPSIIIAEKYRKMRGIFLTAITGIIGGLLILIFGYESKYVLLAGLGLFFIAFNVMEALLPSWLSKAAPIQSKATAMGVNASSQFLGAFFGGTLGGQLLMMQNTALGWSVLTGIAIIWLLISFGLAQPRYLSSIVLPLPQTVQTDEWTSKLLAIRGIEEVVVMPEQQVAYIKVDKQCIDDAGRQDLTHLIGKEVAI
;
A
#
# COMPACT_ATOMS: atom_id res chain seq x y z
N MET A 1 -0.30 12.02 -22.29
CA MET A 1 -0.50 13.05 -21.24
C MET A 1 -0.12 14.42 -21.81
N ASN A 2 -1.01 15.42 -21.69
CA ASN A 2 -0.71 16.81 -22.02
C ASN A 2 0.20 17.46 -20.94
N ALA A 3 0.64 18.71 -21.17
CA ALA A 3 1.55 19.40 -20.26
C ALA A 3 0.96 19.58 -18.84
N LEU A 4 -0.35 19.88 -18.74
CA LEU A 4 -1.03 20.05 -17.46
C LEU A 4 -1.15 18.73 -16.70
N GLU A 5 -1.52 17.64 -17.38
CA GLU A 5 -1.60 16.30 -16.80
C GLU A 5 -0.23 15.82 -16.30
N ARG A 6 0.85 16.06 -17.08
CA ARG A 6 2.22 15.71 -16.66
C ARG A 6 2.65 16.49 -15.42
N ARG A 7 2.40 17.82 -15.39
CA ARG A 7 2.70 18.67 -14.24
C ARG A 7 1.94 18.23 -13.00
N SER A 8 0.64 17.94 -13.14
CA SER A 8 -0.22 17.50 -12.04
C SER A 8 0.20 16.11 -11.51
N THR A 9 0.51 15.19 -12.42
CA THR A 9 0.99 13.85 -12.05
C THR A 9 2.31 13.94 -11.31
N PHE A 10 3.26 14.73 -11.81
CA PHE A 10 4.54 14.96 -11.13
C PHE A 10 4.32 15.55 -9.73
N ALA A 11 3.53 16.61 -9.60
CA ALA A 11 3.27 17.26 -8.31
C ALA A 11 2.62 16.32 -7.30
N LEU A 12 1.56 15.59 -7.71
CA LEU A 12 0.84 14.67 -6.81
C LEU A 12 1.68 13.43 -6.45
N SER A 13 2.47 12.90 -7.39
CA SER A 13 3.42 11.84 -7.10
C SER A 13 4.54 12.29 -6.15
N SER A 14 5.03 13.53 -6.30
CA SER A 14 6.02 14.12 -5.38
C SER A 14 5.44 14.34 -3.98
N ILE A 15 4.19 14.83 -3.86
CA ILE A 15 3.49 14.94 -2.58
C ILE A 15 3.42 13.59 -1.87
N PHE A 16 3.03 12.56 -2.62
CA PHE A 16 2.94 11.20 -2.09
C PHE A 16 4.33 10.66 -1.69
N ALA A 17 5.34 10.87 -2.54
CA ALA A 17 6.72 10.47 -2.28
C ALA A 17 7.31 11.13 -1.02
N LEU A 18 7.19 12.45 -0.87
CA LEU A 18 7.69 13.18 0.29
C LEU A 18 7.06 12.68 1.59
N ARG A 19 5.75 12.42 1.56
CA ARG A 19 5.04 11.87 2.71
C ARG A 19 5.49 10.45 3.05
N MET A 20 5.66 9.58 2.05
CA MET A 20 6.12 8.20 2.25
C MET A 20 7.58 8.16 2.69
N LEU A 21 8.45 9.03 2.15
CA LEU A 21 9.82 9.21 2.63
C LEU A 21 9.84 9.54 4.13
N GLY A 22 9.08 10.55 4.55
CA GLY A 22 9.01 10.94 5.96
C GLY A 22 8.49 9.81 6.88
N LEU A 23 7.53 9.01 6.41
CA LEU A 23 7.04 7.86 7.17
C LEU A 23 8.10 6.75 7.28
N PHE A 24 8.66 6.35 6.13
CA PHE A 24 9.51 5.17 6.05
C PHE A 24 10.91 5.38 6.62
N MET A 25 11.47 6.61 6.62
CA MET A 25 12.79 6.87 7.18
C MET A 25 12.90 6.60 8.68
N ILE A 26 11.78 6.72 9.41
CA ILE A 26 11.75 6.53 10.87
C ILE A 26 11.79 5.03 11.22
N ILE A 27 11.14 4.18 10.42
CA ILE A 27 10.93 2.76 10.73
C ILE A 27 12.26 2.01 11.00
N PRO A 28 13.28 2.07 10.12
CA PRO A 28 14.48 1.25 10.27
C PRO A 28 15.45 1.75 11.35
N VAL A 29 15.18 2.88 12.00
CA VAL A 29 16.10 3.50 12.96
C VAL A 29 15.50 3.63 14.35
N PHE A 30 14.17 3.67 14.46
CA PHE A 30 13.50 4.10 15.67
C PHE A 30 13.66 3.12 16.83
N SER A 31 13.78 1.82 16.56
CA SER A 31 13.99 0.81 17.62
C SER A 31 15.32 0.98 18.37
N VAL A 32 16.31 1.56 17.73
CA VAL A 32 17.62 1.85 18.33
C VAL A 32 17.70 3.31 18.78
N ALA A 33 17.47 4.25 17.86
CA ALA A 33 17.61 5.68 18.16
C ALA A 33 16.55 6.20 19.14
N GLY A 34 15.37 5.58 19.17
CA GLY A 34 14.28 5.93 20.09
C GLY A 34 14.57 5.62 21.56
N GLN A 35 15.58 4.82 21.86
CA GLN A 35 16.02 4.53 23.23
C GLN A 35 16.60 5.78 23.93
N SER A 36 16.98 6.80 23.19
CA SER A 36 17.48 8.07 23.73
C SER A 36 16.39 8.95 24.39
N TYR A 37 15.13 8.69 24.13
CA TYR A 37 14.02 9.45 24.75
C TYR A 37 13.82 9.06 26.22
N GLN A 38 13.47 10.04 27.05
CA GLN A 38 13.08 9.78 28.43
C GLN A 38 11.87 8.84 28.48
N TYR A 39 11.87 7.94 29.44
CA TYR A 39 10.85 6.90 29.67
C TYR A 39 10.69 5.90 28.51
N ALA A 40 11.66 5.83 27.59
CA ALA A 40 11.61 4.88 26.50
C ALA A 40 11.72 3.44 27.02
N THR A 41 10.77 2.60 26.59
CA THR A 41 10.83 1.15 26.74
C THR A 41 10.62 0.52 25.37
N PRO A 42 11.08 -0.72 25.12
CA PRO A 42 10.83 -1.36 23.84
C PRO A 42 9.36 -1.40 23.44
N ALA A 43 8.43 -1.60 24.39
CA ALA A 43 7.01 -1.57 24.15
C ALA A 43 6.50 -0.18 23.72
N LEU A 44 6.94 0.90 24.36
CA LEU A 44 6.58 2.27 23.99
C LEU A 44 7.21 2.70 22.67
N ILE A 45 8.43 2.22 22.37
CA ILE A 45 9.08 2.41 21.06
C ILE A 45 8.25 1.72 19.97
N GLY A 46 7.85 0.46 20.19
CA GLY A 46 6.98 -0.26 19.27
C GLY A 46 5.62 0.43 19.08
N LEU A 47 5.02 0.94 20.17
CA LEU A 47 3.79 1.73 20.11
C LEU A 47 3.99 3.02 19.33
N ALA A 48 5.09 3.74 19.52
CA ALA A 48 5.39 4.97 18.80
C ALA A 48 5.53 4.72 17.28
N VAL A 49 6.11 3.58 16.88
CA VAL A 49 6.14 3.18 15.46
C VAL A 49 4.74 2.86 14.96
N GLY A 50 3.96 2.10 15.71
CA GLY A 50 2.66 1.58 15.28
C GLY A 50 1.53 2.62 15.30
N VAL A 51 1.49 3.55 16.27
CA VAL A 51 0.36 4.47 16.49
C VAL A 51 0.03 5.34 15.28
N TYR A 52 1.02 5.69 14.48
CA TYR A 52 0.83 6.35 13.18
C TYR A 52 -0.10 5.52 12.27
N GLY A 53 0.14 4.20 12.22
CA GLY A 53 -0.69 3.28 11.45
C GLY A 53 -2.12 3.20 12.00
N LEU A 54 -2.30 3.16 13.32
CA LEU A 54 -3.61 3.11 13.96
C LEU A 54 -4.47 4.32 13.58
N THR A 55 -3.95 5.53 13.78
CA THR A 55 -4.69 6.76 13.48
C THR A 55 -4.95 6.90 11.98
N GLN A 56 -4.02 6.49 11.13
CA GLN A 56 -4.22 6.48 9.70
C GLN A 56 -5.29 5.47 9.27
N ALA A 57 -5.28 4.26 9.81
CA ALA A 57 -6.29 3.24 9.51
C ALA A 57 -7.71 3.71 9.86
N ILE A 58 -7.87 4.31 11.05
CA ILE A 58 -9.16 4.82 11.53
C ILE A 58 -9.64 5.99 10.66
N LEU A 59 -8.76 6.94 10.32
CA LEU A 59 -9.14 8.17 9.64
C LEU A 59 -9.12 8.07 8.11
N GLN A 60 -8.59 6.98 7.55
CA GLN A 60 -8.58 6.72 6.10
C GLN A 60 -9.98 6.78 5.48
N ILE A 61 -10.95 6.15 6.12
CA ILE A 61 -12.35 6.10 5.66
C ILE A 61 -13.02 7.47 5.81
N PRO A 62 -13.02 8.13 6.99
CA PRO A 62 -13.54 9.49 7.15
C PRO A 62 -12.97 10.49 6.15
N PHE A 63 -11.65 10.51 5.93
CA PHE A 63 -11.04 11.40 4.95
C PHE A 63 -11.50 11.12 3.51
N SER A 64 -11.69 9.84 3.15
CA SER A 64 -12.22 9.47 1.84
C SER A 64 -13.65 9.96 1.65
N LEU A 65 -14.52 9.80 2.66
CA LEU A 65 -15.90 10.27 2.64
C LEU A 65 -15.99 11.81 2.58
N LEU A 66 -15.15 12.51 3.36
CA LEU A 66 -15.05 13.97 3.29
C LEU A 66 -14.56 14.43 1.91
N ALA A 67 -13.62 13.69 1.33
CA ALA A 67 -13.12 13.96 -0.01
C ALA A 67 -14.19 13.77 -1.10
N ASP A 68 -15.25 13.06 -0.85
CA ASP A 68 -16.39 12.95 -1.75
C ASP A 68 -17.39 14.12 -1.61
N ARG A 69 -17.46 14.75 -0.44
CA ARG A 69 -18.37 15.87 -0.17
C ARG A 69 -17.72 17.24 -0.35
N PHE A 70 -16.45 17.37 -0.01
CA PHE A 70 -15.71 18.63 -0.02
C PHE A 70 -14.64 18.67 -1.13
N SER A 71 -14.11 19.84 -1.41
CA SER A 71 -12.96 20.00 -2.32
C SER A 71 -11.76 19.20 -1.81
N ARG A 72 -11.11 18.45 -2.69
CA ARG A 72 -9.99 17.57 -2.32
C ARG A 72 -8.73 18.32 -1.89
N LYS A 73 -8.43 19.48 -2.54
CA LYS A 73 -7.22 20.23 -2.20
C LYS A 73 -7.14 20.71 -0.75
N PRO A 74 -8.18 21.36 -0.16
CA PRO A 74 -8.15 21.74 1.26
C PRO A 74 -7.97 20.53 2.20
N LEU A 75 -8.56 19.38 1.85
CA LEU A 75 -8.38 18.16 2.64
C LEU A 75 -6.95 17.61 2.57
N VAL A 76 -6.31 17.69 1.39
CA VAL A 76 -4.89 17.34 1.24
C VAL A 76 -4.03 18.30 2.07
N VAL A 77 -4.28 19.62 2.04
CA VAL A 77 -3.57 20.60 2.87
C VAL A 77 -3.75 20.28 4.35
N LEU A 78 -4.98 20.03 4.81
CA LEU A 78 -5.26 19.68 6.21
C LEU A 78 -4.47 18.46 6.66
N GLY A 79 -4.47 17.38 5.87
CA GLY A 79 -3.76 16.17 6.24
C GLY A 79 -2.23 16.34 6.18
N LEU A 80 -1.69 17.12 5.25
CA LEU A 80 -0.26 17.45 5.21
C LEU A 80 0.16 18.37 6.37
N LEU A 81 -0.73 19.27 6.82
CA LEU A 81 -0.52 20.07 8.02
C LEU A 81 -0.50 19.20 9.27
N LEU A 82 -1.44 18.25 9.41
CA LEU A 82 -1.42 17.30 10.52
C LEU A 82 -0.13 16.46 10.52
N PHE A 83 0.31 16.02 9.33
CA PHE A 83 1.59 15.30 9.19
C PHE A 83 2.79 16.16 9.63
N ALA A 84 2.86 17.42 9.19
CA ALA A 84 3.95 18.34 9.55
C ALA A 84 3.91 18.72 11.04
N ILE A 85 2.74 19.04 11.60
CA ILE A 85 2.56 19.36 13.02
C ILE A 85 2.97 18.18 13.89
N GLY A 86 2.51 16.97 13.53
CA GLY A 86 2.86 15.76 14.25
C GLY A 86 4.36 15.47 14.22
N GLY A 87 5.03 15.71 13.08
CA GLY A 87 6.48 15.64 12.95
C GLY A 87 7.19 16.66 13.84
N ALA A 88 6.72 17.92 13.87
CA ALA A 88 7.27 18.97 14.72
C ALA A 88 7.12 18.64 16.22
N ILE A 89 5.95 18.16 16.65
CA ILE A 89 5.72 17.74 18.04
C ILE A 89 6.68 16.61 18.42
N ALA A 90 6.83 15.60 17.57
CA ALA A 90 7.75 14.50 17.82
C ALA A 90 9.22 14.96 17.86
N GLY A 91 9.61 15.92 16.99
CA GLY A 91 10.96 16.47 16.94
C GLY A 91 11.32 17.36 18.13
N LEU A 92 10.31 18.05 18.71
CA LEU A 92 10.50 18.92 19.89
C LEU A 92 10.42 18.15 21.22
N SER A 93 10.01 16.89 21.20
CA SER A 93 9.75 16.11 22.41
C SER A 93 11.02 15.49 22.96
N ASP A 94 11.21 15.57 24.28
CA ASP A 94 12.29 14.90 25.02
C ASP A 94 11.83 13.53 25.55
N THR A 95 10.53 13.27 25.58
CA THR A 95 9.93 12.04 26.10
C THR A 95 9.31 11.19 25.01
N ILE A 96 9.27 9.87 25.21
CA ILE A 96 8.63 8.93 24.28
C ILE A 96 7.12 9.19 24.14
N TYR A 97 6.48 9.72 25.18
CA TYR A 97 5.03 10.03 25.16
C TYR A 97 4.72 11.16 24.18
N GLY A 98 5.53 12.22 24.16
CA GLY A 98 5.38 13.30 23.19
C GLY A 98 5.60 12.82 21.75
N VAL A 99 6.56 11.92 21.54
CA VAL A 99 6.75 11.27 20.23
C VAL A 99 5.52 10.44 19.83
N ILE A 100 4.94 9.66 20.75
CA ILE A 100 3.70 8.88 20.47
C ILE A 100 2.56 9.82 20.06
N ILE A 101 2.35 10.92 20.76
CA ILE A 101 1.32 11.94 20.42
C ILE A 101 1.60 12.54 19.04
N GLY A 102 2.84 12.98 18.79
CA GLY A 102 3.23 13.54 17.50
C GLY A 102 2.99 12.58 16.34
N ARG A 103 3.35 11.31 16.52
CA ARG A 103 3.11 10.26 15.52
C ARG A 103 1.63 9.94 15.32
N ALA A 104 0.83 9.96 16.39
CA ALA A 104 -0.63 9.82 16.28
C ALA A 104 -1.25 10.95 15.47
N ILE A 105 -0.83 12.20 15.71
CA ILE A 105 -1.29 13.38 14.94
C ILE A 105 -0.81 13.29 13.49
N ALA A 106 0.45 12.91 13.24
CA ALA A 106 0.96 12.75 11.89
C ALA A 106 0.19 11.69 11.08
N GLY A 107 -0.15 10.56 11.72
CA GLY A 107 -0.96 9.49 11.11
C GLY A 107 -2.40 9.92 10.84
N ALA A 108 -2.96 10.85 11.64
CA ALA A 108 -4.29 11.42 11.42
C ALA A 108 -4.41 12.16 10.08
N GLY A 109 -3.30 12.57 9.49
CA GLY A 109 -3.26 13.14 8.14
C GLY A 109 -3.46 12.10 7.02
N ALA A 110 -4.51 11.31 7.05
CA ALA A 110 -4.81 10.17 6.16
C ALA A 110 -5.21 10.58 4.73
N VAL A 111 -4.35 11.27 4.00
CA VAL A 111 -4.65 11.85 2.66
C VAL A 111 -4.35 10.94 1.47
N SER A 112 -3.84 9.73 1.67
CA SER A 112 -3.40 8.87 0.56
C SER A 112 -4.49 8.65 -0.49
N ALA A 113 -5.70 8.28 -0.07
CA ALA A 113 -6.83 8.09 -0.96
C ALA A 113 -7.29 9.40 -1.62
N VAL A 114 -7.21 10.52 -0.88
CA VAL A 114 -7.61 11.85 -1.38
C VAL A 114 -6.66 12.31 -2.50
N VAL A 115 -5.36 12.09 -2.35
CA VAL A 115 -4.34 12.43 -3.35
C VAL A 115 -4.52 11.56 -4.61
N MET A 116 -4.76 10.25 -4.46
CA MET A 116 -5.04 9.37 -5.59
C MET A 116 -6.32 9.79 -6.33
N ALA A 117 -7.36 10.14 -5.57
CA ALA A 117 -8.61 10.62 -6.16
C ALA A 117 -8.43 11.98 -6.88
N LEU A 118 -7.61 12.89 -6.32
CA LEU A 118 -7.28 14.16 -6.97
C LEU A 118 -6.48 13.92 -8.26
N LEU A 119 -5.56 12.93 -8.28
CA LEU A 119 -4.85 12.56 -9.50
C LEU A 119 -5.81 12.05 -10.59
N ALA A 120 -6.80 11.25 -10.22
CA ALA A 120 -7.83 10.79 -11.15
C ALA A 120 -8.68 11.92 -11.72
N ASP A 121 -8.94 12.99 -10.93
CA ASP A 121 -9.72 14.15 -11.38
C ASP A 121 -8.96 15.05 -12.38
N VAL A 122 -7.63 15.13 -12.25
CA VAL A 122 -6.79 15.99 -13.11
C VAL A 122 -6.23 15.26 -14.32
N THR A 123 -6.54 13.98 -14.49
CA THR A 123 -6.08 13.15 -15.60
C THR A 123 -7.25 12.57 -16.37
N ARG A 124 -7.17 12.64 -17.72
CA ARG A 124 -8.15 12.00 -18.60
C ARG A 124 -8.15 10.49 -18.41
N GLU A 125 -9.25 9.84 -18.70
CA GLU A 125 -9.45 8.41 -18.45
C GLU A 125 -8.39 7.54 -19.14
N GLU A 126 -8.06 7.86 -20.40
CA GLU A 126 -7.06 7.13 -21.20
C GLU A 126 -5.63 7.26 -20.62
N GLN A 127 -5.36 8.30 -19.83
CA GLN A 127 -4.04 8.55 -19.23
C GLN A 127 -3.98 8.19 -17.75
N ARG A 128 -5.10 7.88 -17.13
CA ARG A 128 -5.22 7.61 -15.68
C ARG A 128 -4.33 6.45 -15.23
N THR A 129 -4.29 5.35 -16.00
CA THR A 129 -3.44 4.19 -15.70
C THR A 129 -1.96 4.58 -15.65
N LYS A 130 -1.49 5.41 -16.61
CA LYS A 130 -0.09 5.89 -16.63
C LYS A 130 0.21 6.79 -15.44
N ALA A 131 -0.72 7.68 -15.06
CA ALA A 131 -0.57 8.56 -13.91
C ALA A 131 -0.51 7.77 -12.59
N MET A 132 -1.39 6.78 -12.41
CA MET A 132 -1.40 5.90 -11.24
C MET A 132 -0.13 5.03 -11.16
N ALA A 133 0.38 4.56 -12.30
CA ALA A 133 1.65 3.83 -12.35
C ALA A 133 2.82 4.72 -11.93
N ALA A 134 2.87 5.98 -12.37
CA ALA A 134 3.91 6.93 -11.94
C ALA A 134 3.86 7.18 -10.42
N MET A 135 2.64 7.30 -9.84
CA MET A 135 2.47 7.41 -8.38
C MET A 135 2.94 6.14 -7.67
N GLY A 136 2.58 4.95 -8.15
CA GLY A 136 3.04 3.68 -7.58
C GLY A 136 4.56 3.54 -7.61
N MET A 137 5.21 3.92 -8.71
CA MET A 137 6.68 3.95 -8.79
C MET A 137 7.30 4.92 -7.78
N SER A 138 6.68 6.09 -7.54
CA SER A 138 7.17 7.06 -6.56
C SER A 138 7.12 6.52 -5.13
N ILE A 139 6.11 5.71 -4.80
CA ILE A 139 5.99 5.03 -3.50
C ILE A 139 7.13 4.01 -3.32
N GLY A 140 7.32 3.12 -4.30
CA GLY A 140 8.37 2.11 -4.25
C GLY A 140 9.77 2.74 -4.16
N LEU A 141 10.03 3.78 -4.93
CA LEU A 141 11.31 4.52 -4.85
C LEU A 141 11.48 5.19 -3.49
N SER A 142 10.42 5.78 -2.93
CA SER A 142 10.46 6.39 -1.59
C SER A 142 10.81 5.37 -0.51
N PHE A 143 10.30 4.15 -0.62
CA PHE A 143 10.62 3.06 0.30
C PHE A 143 12.12 2.74 0.25
N VAL A 144 12.67 2.49 -0.94
CA VAL A 144 14.10 2.18 -1.10
C VAL A 144 14.99 3.32 -0.58
N VAL A 145 14.67 4.56 -0.96
CA VAL A 145 15.43 5.75 -0.53
C VAL A 145 15.35 5.95 0.97
N ALA A 146 14.16 5.85 1.57
CA ALA A 146 13.95 6.03 3.00
C ALA A 146 14.73 5.04 3.86
N PHE A 147 14.68 3.76 3.49
CA PHE A 147 15.39 2.71 4.23
C PHE A 147 16.90 2.77 4.06
N SER A 148 17.36 3.29 2.92
CA SER A 148 18.80 3.45 2.66
C SER A 148 19.37 4.72 3.31
N LEU A 149 18.68 5.84 3.21
CA LEU A 149 19.16 7.13 3.71
C LEU A 149 18.78 7.41 5.17
N GLY A 150 17.69 6.83 5.68
CA GLY A 150 17.22 7.06 7.05
C GLY A 150 18.27 6.83 8.12
N PRO A 151 18.98 5.67 8.14
CA PRO A 151 20.03 5.38 9.09
C PRO A 151 21.21 6.39 9.02
N TRP A 152 21.66 6.72 7.81
CA TRP A 152 22.73 7.71 7.60
C TRP A 152 22.31 9.10 8.06
N LEU A 153 21.11 9.55 7.69
CA LEU A 153 20.60 10.86 8.07
C LEU A 153 20.41 10.96 9.58
N THR A 154 19.92 9.90 10.23
CA THR A 154 19.80 9.84 11.70
C THR A 154 21.14 10.01 12.39
N SER A 155 22.24 9.48 11.81
CA SER A 155 23.57 9.66 12.38
C SER A 155 24.11 11.09 12.29
N LEU A 156 23.58 11.91 11.35
CA LEU A 156 23.97 13.31 11.18
C LEU A 156 23.15 14.27 12.06
N VAL A 157 21.82 14.07 12.08
CA VAL A 157 20.90 15.04 12.71
C VAL A 157 20.19 14.51 13.95
N GLY A 158 20.46 13.25 14.34
CA GLY A 158 19.76 12.57 15.42
C GLY A 158 18.32 12.20 15.06
N ILE A 159 17.63 11.54 15.99
CA ILE A 159 16.24 11.11 15.78
C ILE A 159 15.26 12.30 15.78
N SER A 160 15.48 13.30 16.65
CA SER A 160 14.70 14.54 16.67
C SER A 160 14.85 15.32 15.37
N GLY A 161 16.08 15.41 14.83
CA GLY A 161 16.35 16.00 13.52
C GLY A 161 15.64 15.28 12.38
N LEU A 162 15.54 13.95 12.45
CA LEU A 162 14.80 13.18 11.44
C LEU A 162 13.30 13.53 11.44
N PHE A 163 12.69 13.76 12.61
CA PHE A 163 11.31 14.25 12.70
C PHE A 163 11.16 15.67 12.12
N PHE A 164 12.13 16.57 12.31
CA PHE A 164 12.11 17.87 11.64
C PHE A 164 12.25 17.76 10.12
N VAL A 165 13.04 16.81 9.61
CA VAL A 165 13.11 16.53 8.18
C VAL A 165 11.72 16.08 7.67
N THR A 166 10.98 15.23 8.38
CA THR A 166 9.62 14.86 8.00
C THR A 166 8.66 16.05 8.01
N THR A 167 8.81 16.98 8.96
CA THR A 167 8.06 18.24 9.00
C THR A 167 8.31 19.08 7.76
N ILE A 168 9.58 19.29 7.40
CA ILE A 168 9.98 20.05 6.20
C ILE A 168 9.40 19.38 4.94
N MET A 169 9.47 18.06 4.84
CA MET A 169 8.87 17.32 3.72
C MET A 169 7.36 17.53 3.63
N GLY A 170 6.66 17.54 4.77
CA GLY A 170 5.22 17.83 4.81
C GLY A 170 4.90 19.24 4.31
N LEU A 171 5.65 20.24 4.73
CA LEU A 171 5.51 21.63 4.27
C LEU A 171 5.86 21.78 2.78
N ALA A 172 6.93 21.14 2.33
CA ALA A 172 7.29 21.10 0.90
C ALA A 172 6.20 20.44 0.04
N ALA A 173 5.57 19.39 0.55
CA ALA A 173 4.44 18.75 -0.12
C ALA A 173 3.23 19.70 -0.28
N ILE A 174 2.97 20.58 0.71
CA ILE A 174 1.93 21.61 0.61
C ILE A 174 2.26 22.60 -0.52
N LEU A 175 3.52 23.02 -0.63
CA LEU A 175 3.97 23.91 -1.72
C LEU A 175 3.82 23.25 -3.10
N MET A 176 4.11 21.94 -3.21
CA MET A 176 3.89 21.20 -4.45
C MET A 176 2.41 21.22 -4.91
N LEU A 177 1.45 21.32 -3.97
CA LEU A 177 0.03 21.37 -4.30
C LEU A 177 -0.37 22.65 -5.09
N LEU A 178 0.44 23.72 -5.03
CA LEU A 178 0.25 24.93 -5.84
C LEU A 178 0.39 24.64 -7.35
N LEU A 179 1.14 23.61 -7.71
CA LEU A 179 1.33 23.18 -9.10
C LEU A 179 0.11 22.47 -9.70
N VAL A 180 -0.80 22.01 -8.85
CA VAL A 180 -2.02 21.29 -9.28
C VAL A 180 -3.13 22.29 -9.59
N PRO A 181 -3.85 22.22 -10.74
CA PRO A 181 -4.92 23.14 -11.07
C PRO A 181 -6.13 23.00 -10.11
N LYS A 182 -6.94 24.05 -10.04
CA LYS A 182 -8.27 23.94 -9.40
C LYS A 182 -9.16 23.07 -10.28
N VAL A 183 -9.79 22.06 -9.69
CA VAL A 183 -10.72 21.17 -10.37
C VAL A 183 -12.14 21.56 -9.97
N THR A 184 -12.95 21.94 -10.95
CA THR A 184 -14.40 22.07 -10.77
C THR A 184 -15.02 20.68 -10.81
N ARG A 185 -15.68 20.29 -9.75
CA ARG A 185 -16.27 18.96 -9.61
C ARG A 185 -17.64 18.88 -10.24
N HIS A 186 -17.89 17.79 -10.99
CA HIS A 186 -19.23 17.27 -11.17
C HIS A 186 -19.51 16.33 -9.99
N HIS A 187 -20.55 16.58 -9.22
CA HIS A 187 -20.99 15.70 -8.14
C HIS A 187 -21.34 14.33 -8.73
N ARG A 188 -20.59 13.31 -8.36
CA ARG A 188 -20.96 11.92 -8.63
C ARG A 188 -22.02 11.52 -7.59
N ASN A 189 -23.25 11.37 -8.04
CA ASN A 189 -24.28 10.69 -7.25
C ASN A 189 -23.89 9.19 -7.19
N TYR A 190 -23.34 8.74 -6.08
CA TYR A 190 -23.22 7.30 -5.83
C TYR A 190 -24.62 6.73 -5.60
N GLN A 191 -25.12 5.94 -6.53
CA GLN A 191 -26.46 5.30 -6.42
C GLN A 191 -26.55 4.33 -5.25
N GLN A 192 -25.42 3.76 -4.80
CA GLN A 192 -25.36 2.92 -3.60
C GLN A 192 -24.59 3.65 -2.49
N GLY A 193 -25.21 3.75 -1.30
CA GLY A 193 -24.56 4.34 -0.12
C GLY A 193 -23.26 3.59 0.23
N TYR A 194 -22.23 4.32 0.65
CA TYR A 194 -20.92 3.77 1.03
C TYR A 194 -21.02 2.58 2.02
N LEU A 195 -21.95 2.65 2.98
CA LEU A 195 -22.15 1.59 3.99
C LEU A 195 -22.59 0.26 3.34
N ASN A 196 -23.39 0.30 2.28
CA ASN A 196 -23.81 -0.90 1.55
C ASN A 196 -22.63 -1.51 0.78
N GLN A 197 -21.80 -0.68 0.15
CA GLN A 197 -20.59 -1.15 -0.52
C GLN A 197 -19.58 -1.74 0.48
N LEU A 198 -19.41 -1.11 1.65
CA LEU A 198 -18.55 -1.62 2.72
C LEU A 198 -19.05 -2.98 3.22
N LYS A 199 -20.37 -3.10 3.47
CA LYS A 199 -20.98 -4.37 3.87
C LYS A 199 -20.76 -5.46 2.82
N GLN A 200 -20.94 -5.13 1.53
CA GLN A 200 -20.67 -6.04 0.42
C GLN A 200 -19.23 -6.52 0.41
N VAL A 201 -18.27 -5.60 0.53
CA VAL A 201 -16.82 -5.92 0.55
C VAL A 201 -16.48 -6.85 1.71
N ILE A 202 -16.99 -6.56 2.92
CA ILE A 202 -16.72 -7.37 4.13
C ILE A 202 -17.39 -8.77 4.04
N GLN A 203 -18.47 -8.90 3.33
CA GLN A 203 -19.12 -10.20 3.13
C GLN A 203 -18.43 -11.11 2.11
N MET A 204 -17.52 -10.56 1.29
CA MET A 204 -16.79 -11.34 0.28
C MET A 204 -15.57 -12.04 0.90
N GLY A 205 -15.66 -13.36 1.10
CA GLY A 205 -14.61 -14.16 1.74
C GLY A 205 -13.25 -14.09 1.02
N GLU A 206 -13.21 -13.96 -0.30
CA GLU A 206 -11.98 -13.79 -1.07
C GLU A 206 -11.31 -12.45 -0.72
N LEU A 207 -12.06 -11.34 -0.71
CA LEU A 207 -11.53 -10.02 -0.35
C LEU A 207 -11.02 -10.00 1.09
N ASN A 208 -11.74 -10.63 2.03
CA ASN A 208 -11.31 -10.69 3.42
C ASN A 208 -9.98 -11.42 3.58
N ARG A 209 -9.74 -12.51 2.86
CA ARG A 209 -8.45 -13.21 2.88
C ARG A 209 -7.33 -12.33 2.31
N LEU A 210 -7.60 -11.51 1.30
CA LEU A 210 -6.63 -10.55 0.77
C LEU A 210 -6.38 -9.41 1.78
N HIS A 211 -7.41 -8.92 2.47
CA HIS A 211 -7.24 -7.91 3.55
C HIS A 211 -6.46 -8.46 4.74
N VAL A 212 -6.70 -9.72 5.13
CA VAL A 212 -5.89 -10.40 6.15
C VAL A 212 -4.44 -10.57 5.67
N SER A 213 -4.25 -10.82 4.38
CA SER A 213 -2.90 -11.00 3.82
C SER A 213 -2.10 -9.70 3.84
N VAL A 214 -2.68 -8.56 3.47
CA VAL A 214 -1.97 -7.28 3.55
C VAL A 214 -1.72 -6.87 5.01
N PHE A 215 -2.66 -7.17 5.91
CA PHE A 215 -2.49 -6.98 7.35
C PHE A 215 -1.29 -7.78 7.88
N ALA A 216 -1.24 -9.09 7.61
CA ALA A 216 -0.17 -9.98 8.06
C ALA A 216 1.20 -9.58 7.48
N LEU A 217 1.24 -9.23 6.19
CA LEU A 217 2.46 -8.77 5.52
C LEU A 217 3.07 -7.55 6.21
N HIS A 218 2.24 -6.54 6.52
CA HIS A 218 2.71 -5.30 7.15
C HIS A 218 2.93 -5.43 8.65
N LEU A 219 2.22 -6.35 9.32
CA LEU A 219 2.52 -6.73 10.70
C LEU A 219 3.93 -7.32 10.79
N LEU A 220 4.25 -8.30 9.94
CA LEU A 220 5.56 -8.92 9.90
C LEU A 220 6.66 -7.93 9.53
N LEU A 221 6.44 -7.08 8.51
CA LEU A 221 7.39 -6.05 8.12
C LEU A 221 7.73 -5.11 9.27
N THR A 222 6.70 -4.57 9.95
CA THR A 222 6.91 -3.58 11.01
C THR A 222 7.56 -4.22 12.23
N ALA A 223 7.14 -5.44 12.61
CA ALA A 223 7.78 -6.19 13.68
C ALA A 223 9.26 -6.49 13.37
N MET A 224 9.57 -6.88 12.13
CA MET A 224 10.95 -7.08 11.67
C MET A 224 11.82 -5.84 11.92
N PHE A 225 11.33 -4.64 11.59
CA PHE A 225 12.10 -3.41 11.77
C PHE A 225 12.21 -2.92 13.21
N ILE A 226 11.46 -3.52 14.13
CA ILE A 226 11.75 -3.37 15.58
C ILE A 226 12.93 -4.24 15.99
N TYR A 227 13.05 -5.45 15.44
CA TYR A 227 14.08 -6.43 15.79
C TYR A 227 15.41 -6.22 15.07
N VAL A 228 15.38 -6.10 13.75
CA VAL A 228 16.55 -6.15 12.86
C VAL A 228 17.61 -5.10 13.17
N PRO A 229 17.28 -3.81 13.46
CA PRO A 229 18.32 -2.81 13.69
C PRO A 229 19.23 -3.14 14.87
N SER A 230 18.69 -3.63 16.00
CA SER A 230 19.50 -4.05 17.16
C SER A 230 20.37 -5.25 16.84
N GLN A 231 19.84 -6.23 16.10
CA GLN A 231 20.60 -7.43 15.73
C GLN A 231 21.73 -7.18 14.73
N LEU A 232 21.53 -6.23 13.81
CA LEU A 232 22.61 -5.80 12.91
C LEU A 232 23.76 -5.17 13.70
N ILE A 233 23.47 -4.47 14.81
CA ILE A 233 24.50 -3.93 15.69
C ILE A 233 25.15 -5.04 16.52
N GLU A 234 24.35 -5.87 17.17
CA GLU A 234 24.80 -6.84 18.15
C GLU A 234 25.54 -8.03 17.51
N TYR A 235 24.94 -8.66 16.51
CA TYR A 235 25.49 -9.89 15.91
C TYR A 235 26.25 -9.66 14.61
N ALA A 236 25.80 -8.71 13.75
CA ALA A 236 26.52 -8.43 12.52
C ALA A 236 27.63 -7.39 12.70
N GLN A 237 27.71 -6.72 13.86
CA GLN A 237 28.68 -5.66 14.17
C GLN A 237 28.61 -4.49 13.17
N ILE A 238 27.41 -4.19 12.67
CA ILE A 238 27.17 -3.11 11.71
C ILE A 238 26.54 -1.93 12.46
N PRO A 239 27.23 -0.79 12.61
CA PRO A 239 26.67 0.39 13.30
C PRO A 239 25.46 0.96 12.54
N LEU A 240 24.51 1.58 13.25
CA LEU A 240 23.25 2.11 12.73
C LEU A 240 23.44 2.97 11.47
N ALA A 241 24.44 3.85 11.46
CA ALA A 241 24.77 4.70 10.32
C ALA A 241 25.05 3.95 9.01
N LYS A 242 25.47 2.68 9.09
CA LYS A 242 25.80 1.82 7.95
C LYS A 242 24.67 0.87 7.56
N HIS A 243 23.54 0.84 8.28
CA HIS A 243 22.41 -0.05 7.96
C HIS A 243 21.85 0.20 6.54
N GLY A 244 21.94 1.44 6.04
CA GLY A 244 21.55 1.75 4.67
C GLY A 244 22.32 0.94 3.62
N PHE A 245 23.60 0.63 3.85
CA PHE A 245 24.41 -0.23 2.99
C PHE A 245 24.01 -1.73 3.06
N VAL A 246 23.23 -2.11 4.08
CA VAL A 246 22.62 -3.44 4.17
C VAL A 246 21.26 -3.43 3.45
N TYR A 247 20.41 -2.47 3.77
CA TYR A 247 19.05 -2.44 3.23
C TYR A 247 19.03 -2.18 1.72
N LEU A 248 19.86 -1.28 1.21
CA LEU A 248 19.88 -0.95 -0.22
C LEU A 248 20.15 -2.17 -1.12
N PRO A 249 21.23 -2.95 -0.93
CA PRO A 249 21.46 -4.15 -1.72
C PRO A 249 20.34 -5.18 -1.59
N LEU A 250 19.84 -5.42 -0.36
CA LEU A 250 18.76 -6.37 -0.11
C LEU A 250 17.49 -5.98 -0.87
N LEU A 251 17.12 -4.70 -0.85
CA LEU A 251 15.95 -4.18 -1.56
C LEU A 251 16.14 -4.23 -3.09
N VAL A 252 17.31 -3.87 -3.60
CA VAL A 252 17.60 -3.93 -5.05
C VAL A 252 17.57 -5.37 -5.55
N ILE A 253 18.21 -6.29 -4.83
CA ILE A 253 18.18 -7.72 -5.16
C ILE A 253 16.74 -8.25 -5.10
N SER A 254 15.98 -7.88 -4.09
CA SER A 254 14.59 -8.34 -3.95
C SER A 254 13.70 -7.86 -5.11
N LEU A 255 13.89 -6.66 -5.61
CA LEU A 255 13.18 -6.17 -6.80
C LEU A 255 13.55 -6.97 -8.05
N PHE A 256 14.83 -7.35 -8.20
CA PHE A 256 15.26 -8.18 -9.31
C PHE A 256 14.56 -9.54 -9.37
N PHE A 257 14.28 -10.16 -8.21
CA PHE A 257 13.49 -11.39 -8.13
C PHE A 257 11.98 -11.16 -8.20
N ALA A 258 11.50 -10.01 -7.74
CA ALA A 258 10.06 -9.70 -7.77
C ALA A 258 9.54 -9.53 -9.21
N PHE A 259 10.28 -8.87 -10.10
CA PHE A 259 9.84 -8.65 -11.48
C PHE A 259 9.51 -9.93 -12.25
N PRO A 260 10.39 -10.95 -12.33
CA PRO A 260 10.07 -12.22 -12.98
C PRO A 260 8.87 -12.91 -12.35
N SER A 261 8.76 -12.88 -11.01
CA SER A 261 7.65 -13.49 -10.28
C SER A 261 6.31 -12.87 -10.65
N ILE A 262 6.26 -11.53 -10.79
CA ILE A 262 5.07 -10.79 -11.22
C ILE A 262 4.71 -11.18 -12.67
N ILE A 263 5.69 -11.26 -13.56
CA ILE A 263 5.46 -11.67 -14.95
C ILE A 263 4.90 -13.09 -14.99
N ILE A 264 5.45 -14.02 -14.20
CA ILE A 264 4.95 -15.40 -14.13
C ILE A 264 3.53 -15.42 -13.58
N ALA A 265 3.24 -14.65 -12.54
CA ALA A 265 1.92 -14.57 -11.93
C ALA A 265 0.87 -14.05 -12.92
N GLU A 266 1.19 -12.97 -13.66
CA GLU A 266 0.26 -12.27 -14.55
C GLU A 266 0.15 -12.94 -15.91
N LYS A 267 1.27 -13.13 -16.62
CA LYS A 267 1.29 -13.62 -18.01
C LYS A 267 0.90 -15.10 -18.09
N TYR A 268 1.39 -15.91 -17.16
CA TYR A 268 1.11 -17.35 -17.13
C TYR A 268 -0.05 -17.74 -16.21
N ARG A 269 -0.79 -16.74 -15.70
CA ARG A 269 -1.96 -16.94 -14.83
C ARG A 269 -1.69 -17.85 -13.63
N LYS A 270 -0.50 -17.74 -13.00
CA LYS A 270 -0.06 -18.54 -11.84
C LYS A 270 -0.05 -17.74 -10.54
N MET A 271 -0.93 -16.75 -10.40
CA MET A 271 -0.92 -15.79 -9.29
C MET A 271 -1.02 -16.48 -7.93
N ARG A 272 -1.96 -17.44 -7.77
CA ARG A 272 -2.11 -18.21 -6.52
C ARG A 272 -0.84 -18.98 -6.16
N GLY A 273 -0.21 -19.64 -7.13
CA GLY A 273 1.03 -20.39 -6.89
C GLY A 273 2.17 -19.49 -6.41
N ILE A 274 2.42 -18.39 -7.12
CA ILE A 274 3.46 -17.41 -6.73
C ILE A 274 3.15 -16.78 -5.37
N PHE A 275 1.89 -16.49 -5.09
CA PHE A 275 1.44 -15.95 -3.80
C PHE A 275 1.76 -16.89 -2.63
N LEU A 276 1.38 -18.15 -2.73
CA LEU A 276 1.66 -19.15 -1.69
C LEU A 276 3.18 -19.40 -1.56
N THR A 277 3.92 -19.45 -2.68
CA THR A 277 5.39 -19.56 -2.67
C THR A 277 6.04 -18.37 -1.97
N ALA A 278 5.54 -17.15 -2.18
CA ALA A 278 6.06 -15.97 -1.50
C ALA A 278 5.80 -16.03 0.03
N ILE A 279 4.61 -16.44 0.49
CA ILE A 279 4.38 -16.64 1.94
C ILE A 279 5.30 -17.71 2.50
N THR A 280 5.50 -18.84 1.78
CA THR A 280 6.46 -19.87 2.17
C THR A 280 7.89 -19.34 2.22
N GLY A 281 8.26 -18.43 1.30
CA GLY A 281 9.54 -17.72 1.32
C GLY A 281 9.71 -16.83 2.57
N ILE A 282 8.66 -16.12 2.98
CA ILE A 282 8.66 -15.35 4.24
C ILE A 282 8.90 -16.30 5.44
N ILE A 283 8.17 -17.42 5.50
CA ILE A 283 8.36 -18.43 6.55
C ILE A 283 9.80 -18.98 6.53
N GLY A 284 10.31 -19.30 5.34
CA GLY A 284 11.69 -19.78 5.18
C GLY A 284 12.72 -18.76 5.67
N GLY A 285 12.55 -17.47 5.35
CA GLY A 285 13.40 -16.39 5.86
C GLY A 285 13.37 -16.30 7.39
N LEU A 286 12.18 -16.35 7.98
CA LEU A 286 12.01 -16.32 9.45
C LEU A 286 12.58 -17.57 10.13
N LEU A 287 12.45 -18.75 9.53
CA LEU A 287 13.06 -19.99 10.05
C LEU A 287 14.59 -19.90 10.04
N ILE A 288 15.19 -19.37 8.96
CA ILE A 288 16.64 -19.11 8.90
C ILE A 288 17.06 -18.23 10.08
N LEU A 289 16.26 -17.19 10.40
CA LEU A 289 16.53 -16.27 11.51
C LEU A 289 16.40 -16.96 12.87
N ILE A 290 15.47 -17.90 13.08
CA ILE A 290 15.35 -18.64 14.34
C ILE A 290 16.64 -19.41 14.67
N PHE A 291 17.23 -20.06 13.66
CA PHE A 291 18.35 -20.99 13.88
C PHE A 291 19.73 -20.36 13.74
N GLY A 292 19.81 -19.12 13.23
CA GLY A 292 21.11 -18.56 12.89
C GLY A 292 21.25 -17.04 12.99
N TYR A 293 20.37 -16.35 13.70
CA TYR A 293 20.42 -14.88 13.83
C TYR A 293 21.74 -14.35 14.39
N GLU A 294 22.49 -15.15 15.15
CA GLU A 294 23.79 -14.79 15.72
C GLU A 294 24.91 -14.70 14.66
N SER A 295 24.73 -15.39 13.53
CA SER A 295 25.68 -15.33 12.42
C SER A 295 25.31 -14.21 11.46
N LYS A 296 26.24 -13.28 11.22
CA LYS A 296 26.09 -12.18 10.27
C LYS A 296 25.57 -12.64 8.90
N TYR A 297 26.14 -13.71 8.34
CA TYR A 297 25.78 -14.18 7.01
C TYR A 297 24.41 -14.84 6.98
N VAL A 298 24.07 -15.57 8.02
CA VAL A 298 22.76 -16.22 8.17
C VAL A 298 21.68 -15.18 8.41
N LEU A 299 21.94 -14.15 9.24
CA LEU A 299 21.07 -13.01 9.44
C LEU A 299 20.76 -12.30 8.12
N LEU A 300 21.80 -11.98 7.32
CA LEU A 300 21.64 -11.32 6.03
C LEU A 300 20.91 -12.21 5.01
N ALA A 301 21.15 -13.53 5.01
CA ALA A 301 20.45 -14.47 4.13
C ALA A 301 18.96 -14.57 4.46
N GLY A 302 18.62 -14.70 5.75
CA GLY A 302 17.22 -14.72 6.22
C GLY A 302 16.47 -13.43 5.86
N LEU A 303 17.09 -12.27 6.10
CA LEU A 303 16.57 -10.97 5.70
C LEU A 303 16.41 -10.88 4.16
N GLY A 304 17.39 -11.35 3.40
CA GLY A 304 17.33 -11.35 1.93
C GLY A 304 16.13 -12.13 1.41
N LEU A 305 15.92 -13.35 1.90
CA LEU A 305 14.80 -14.20 1.51
C LEU A 305 13.46 -13.55 1.91
N PHE A 306 13.38 -13.00 3.14
CA PHE A 306 12.20 -12.26 3.59
C PHE A 306 11.87 -11.10 2.65
N PHE A 307 12.83 -10.23 2.32
CA PHE A 307 12.58 -9.07 1.45
C PHE A 307 12.24 -9.44 0.01
N ILE A 308 12.83 -10.52 -0.54
CA ILE A 308 12.44 -11.04 -1.86
C ILE A 308 10.95 -11.41 -1.84
N ALA A 309 10.55 -12.22 -0.88
CA ALA A 309 9.17 -12.67 -0.75
C ALA A 309 8.21 -11.51 -0.44
N PHE A 310 8.61 -10.57 0.43
CA PHE A 310 7.86 -9.36 0.76
C PHE A 310 7.56 -8.52 -0.48
N ASN A 311 8.57 -8.21 -1.31
CA ASN A 311 8.38 -7.38 -2.51
C ASN A 311 7.50 -8.08 -3.56
N VAL A 312 7.59 -9.40 -3.69
CA VAL A 312 6.64 -10.17 -4.52
C VAL A 312 5.21 -9.99 -4.02
N MET A 313 4.98 -10.12 -2.71
CA MET A 313 3.66 -9.97 -2.10
C MET A 313 3.11 -8.54 -2.22
N GLU A 314 3.97 -7.53 -2.01
CA GLU A 314 3.59 -6.11 -2.10
C GLU A 314 3.09 -5.75 -3.51
N ALA A 315 3.64 -6.37 -4.54
CA ALA A 315 3.20 -6.17 -5.91
C ALA A 315 1.94 -7.00 -6.26
N LEU A 316 1.83 -8.23 -5.77
CA LEU A 316 0.73 -9.14 -6.11
C LEU A 316 -0.57 -8.77 -5.41
N LEU A 317 -0.54 -8.35 -4.13
CA LEU A 317 -1.74 -8.08 -3.34
C LEU A 317 -2.64 -7.01 -3.96
N PRO A 318 -2.15 -5.81 -4.34
CA PRO A 318 -2.99 -4.81 -4.98
C PRO A 318 -3.51 -5.26 -6.35
N SER A 319 -2.70 -6.00 -7.10
CA SER A 319 -3.10 -6.54 -8.41
C SER A 319 -4.24 -7.55 -8.25
N TRP A 320 -4.12 -8.50 -7.32
CA TRP A 320 -5.16 -9.48 -7.06
C TRP A 320 -6.44 -8.82 -6.55
N LEU A 321 -6.32 -7.94 -5.55
CA LEU A 321 -7.46 -7.20 -5.02
C LEU A 321 -8.22 -6.44 -6.11
N SER A 322 -7.49 -5.78 -7.01
CA SER A 322 -8.07 -5.03 -8.13
C SER A 322 -8.85 -5.91 -9.11
N LYS A 323 -8.47 -7.20 -9.24
CA LYS A 323 -9.18 -8.19 -10.09
C LYS A 323 -10.39 -8.79 -9.37
N ALA A 324 -10.24 -9.09 -8.07
CA ALA A 324 -11.29 -9.72 -7.27
C ALA A 324 -12.43 -8.76 -6.89
N ALA A 325 -12.12 -7.47 -6.72
CA ALA A 325 -13.11 -6.48 -6.31
C ALA A 325 -14.12 -6.18 -7.43
N PRO A 326 -15.45 -6.14 -7.13
CA PRO A 326 -16.48 -5.71 -8.08
C PRO A 326 -16.25 -4.26 -8.55
N ILE A 327 -16.64 -3.94 -9.78
CA ILE A 327 -16.42 -2.61 -10.37
C ILE A 327 -16.99 -1.49 -9.47
N GLN A 328 -18.21 -1.69 -8.97
CA GLN A 328 -18.94 -0.68 -8.18
C GLN A 328 -18.33 -0.44 -6.80
N SER A 329 -17.72 -1.46 -6.17
CA SER A 329 -17.16 -1.38 -4.81
C SER A 329 -15.63 -1.43 -4.79
N LYS A 330 -14.96 -1.32 -5.95
CA LYS A 330 -13.50 -1.41 -6.08
C LYS A 330 -12.77 -0.36 -5.24
N ALA A 331 -13.23 0.89 -5.24
CA ALA A 331 -12.63 1.95 -4.43
C ALA A 331 -12.76 1.67 -2.93
N THR A 332 -13.92 1.17 -2.50
CA THR A 332 -14.18 0.76 -1.11
C THR A 332 -13.28 -0.42 -0.71
N ALA A 333 -13.13 -1.44 -1.56
CA ALA A 333 -12.24 -2.58 -1.32
C ALA A 333 -10.78 -2.13 -1.18
N MET A 334 -10.30 -1.22 -2.03
CA MET A 334 -8.95 -0.64 -1.93
C MET A 334 -8.78 0.18 -0.64
N GLY A 335 -9.82 0.89 -0.20
CA GLY A 335 -9.83 1.62 1.06
C GLY A 335 -9.72 0.71 2.28
N VAL A 336 -10.50 -0.38 2.32
CA VAL A 336 -10.41 -1.41 3.38
C VAL A 336 -9.04 -2.05 3.39
N ASN A 337 -8.47 -2.35 2.21
CA ASN A 337 -7.12 -2.89 2.09
C ASN A 337 -6.06 -1.95 2.69
N ALA A 338 -6.14 -0.66 2.37
CA ALA A 338 -5.22 0.33 2.94
C ALA A 338 -5.37 0.45 4.47
N SER A 339 -6.59 0.43 5.00
CA SER A 339 -6.82 0.39 6.44
C SER A 339 -6.23 -0.88 7.08
N SER A 340 -6.41 -2.05 6.45
CA SER A 340 -5.82 -3.31 6.90
C SER A 340 -4.30 -3.28 6.91
N GLN A 341 -3.67 -2.66 5.90
CA GLN A 341 -2.24 -2.42 5.82
C GLN A 341 -1.73 -1.63 7.02
N PHE A 342 -2.34 -0.50 7.32
CA PHE A 342 -1.94 0.35 8.44
C PHE A 342 -2.25 -0.27 9.82
N LEU A 343 -3.34 -1.02 9.95
CA LEU A 343 -3.59 -1.82 11.15
C LEU A 343 -2.51 -2.88 11.34
N GLY A 344 -2.09 -3.56 10.26
CA GLY A 344 -0.97 -4.49 10.31
C GLY A 344 0.31 -3.82 10.84
N ALA A 345 0.64 -2.63 10.34
CA ALA A 345 1.80 -1.88 10.83
C ALA A 345 1.66 -1.48 12.31
N PHE A 346 0.46 -1.13 12.78
CA PHE A 346 0.21 -0.87 14.20
C PHE A 346 0.46 -2.10 15.08
N PHE A 347 -0.17 -3.21 14.73
CA PHE A 347 -0.01 -4.44 15.51
C PHE A 347 1.42 -5.00 15.41
N GLY A 348 2.08 -4.84 14.26
CA GLY A 348 3.47 -5.22 14.09
C GLY A 348 4.43 -4.40 14.95
N GLY A 349 4.24 -3.10 15.04
CA GLY A 349 5.01 -2.23 15.92
C GLY A 349 4.82 -2.57 17.40
N THR A 350 3.57 -2.69 17.84
CA THR A 350 3.25 -3.00 19.25
C THR A 350 3.72 -4.40 19.64
N LEU A 351 3.47 -5.41 18.80
CA LEU A 351 3.92 -6.79 19.03
C LEU A 351 5.46 -6.85 19.05
N GLY A 352 6.12 -6.27 18.05
CA GLY A 352 7.57 -6.26 17.96
C GLY A 352 8.21 -5.62 19.18
N GLY A 353 7.67 -4.52 19.70
CA GLY A 353 8.12 -3.88 20.93
C GLY A 353 7.97 -4.77 22.16
N GLN A 354 6.84 -5.47 22.30
CA GLN A 354 6.61 -6.41 23.42
C GLN A 354 7.53 -7.62 23.34
N LEU A 355 7.70 -8.20 22.16
CA LEU A 355 8.62 -9.32 21.96
C LEU A 355 10.07 -8.93 22.27
N LEU A 356 10.50 -7.72 21.91
CA LEU A 356 11.83 -7.22 22.23
C LEU A 356 12.04 -7.06 23.73
N MET A 357 11.00 -6.72 24.50
CA MET A 357 11.06 -6.69 25.97
C MET A 357 11.33 -8.05 26.62
N MET A 358 10.93 -9.14 25.96
CA MET A 358 11.14 -10.50 26.49
C MET A 358 12.61 -10.95 26.45
N GLN A 359 13.49 -10.20 25.82
CA GLN A 359 14.94 -10.47 25.70
C GLN A 359 15.25 -11.89 25.18
N ASN A 360 14.31 -12.49 24.46
CA ASN A 360 14.44 -13.80 23.86
C ASN A 360 14.22 -13.68 22.33
N THR A 361 15.32 -13.50 21.64
CA THR A 361 15.31 -13.27 20.19
C THR A 361 14.73 -14.45 19.42
N ALA A 362 15.08 -15.69 19.81
CA ALA A 362 14.57 -16.89 19.16
C ALA A 362 13.05 -17.04 19.34
N LEU A 363 12.52 -16.70 20.52
CA LEU A 363 11.07 -16.67 20.77
C LEU A 363 10.40 -15.63 19.89
N GLY A 364 10.98 -14.44 19.75
CA GLY A 364 10.45 -13.38 18.87
C GLY A 364 10.32 -13.86 17.42
N TRP A 365 11.36 -14.41 16.85
CA TRP A 365 11.32 -14.99 15.50
C TRP A 365 10.31 -16.14 15.39
N SER A 366 10.19 -16.98 16.43
CA SER A 366 9.23 -18.09 16.44
C SER A 366 7.79 -17.61 16.43
N VAL A 367 7.45 -16.56 17.19
CA VAL A 367 6.11 -15.95 17.19
C VAL A 367 5.78 -15.37 15.81
N LEU A 368 6.72 -14.63 15.19
CA LEU A 368 6.51 -14.08 13.85
C LEU A 368 6.35 -15.19 12.81
N THR A 369 7.11 -16.28 12.93
CA THR A 369 6.97 -17.47 12.08
C THR A 369 5.59 -18.11 12.26
N GLY A 370 5.11 -18.25 13.50
CA GLY A 370 3.78 -18.76 13.80
C GLY A 370 2.67 -17.92 13.13
N ILE A 371 2.78 -16.61 13.17
CA ILE A 371 1.84 -15.68 12.48
C ILE A 371 1.89 -15.91 10.96
N ALA A 372 3.09 -16.06 10.37
CA ALA A 372 3.25 -16.33 8.95
C ALA A 372 2.65 -17.69 8.54
N ILE A 373 2.76 -18.72 9.38
CA ILE A 373 2.14 -20.03 9.16
C ILE A 373 0.62 -19.93 9.21
N ILE A 374 0.05 -19.23 10.20
CA ILE A 374 -1.40 -19.00 10.28
C ILE A 374 -1.88 -18.26 9.03
N TRP A 375 -1.14 -17.26 8.59
CA TRP A 375 -1.44 -16.54 7.35
C TRP A 375 -1.43 -17.47 6.12
N LEU A 376 -0.43 -18.35 6.01
CA LEU A 376 -0.36 -19.35 4.94
C LEU A 376 -1.60 -20.25 4.94
N LEU A 377 -2.02 -20.75 6.12
CA LEU A 377 -3.20 -21.62 6.27
C LEU A 377 -4.48 -20.90 5.81
N ILE A 378 -4.67 -19.64 6.19
CA ILE A 378 -5.81 -18.81 5.74
C ILE A 378 -5.76 -18.65 4.21
N SER A 379 -4.57 -18.49 3.65
CA SER A 379 -4.35 -18.25 2.22
C SER A 379 -4.60 -19.45 1.32
N PHE A 380 -4.53 -20.67 1.84
CA PHE A 380 -4.90 -21.88 1.07
C PHE A 380 -6.34 -21.86 0.55
N GLY A 381 -7.24 -21.17 1.25
CA GLY A 381 -8.63 -21.01 0.81
C GLY A 381 -8.84 -19.96 -0.31
N LEU A 382 -7.77 -19.31 -0.82
CA LEU A 382 -7.87 -18.44 -1.99
C LEU A 382 -7.95 -19.28 -3.27
N ALA A 383 -8.93 -19.01 -4.12
CA ALA A 383 -9.00 -19.56 -5.46
C ALA A 383 -8.08 -18.79 -6.41
N GLN A 384 -7.74 -19.38 -7.56
CA GLN A 384 -7.03 -18.64 -8.61
C GLN A 384 -7.87 -17.43 -9.07
N PRO A 385 -7.31 -16.20 -9.11
CA PRO A 385 -8.10 -15.05 -9.54
C PRO A 385 -8.49 -15.15 -11.01
N ARG A 386 -9.65 -14.60 -11.34
CA ARG A 386 -10.06 -14.43 -12.73
C ARG A 386 -9.26 -13.28 -13.34
N TYR A 387 -8.67 -13.52 -14.53
CA TYR A 387 -7.85 -12.51 -15.21
C TYR A 387 -8.71 -11.65 -16.14
N LEU A 388 -9.55 -10.81 -15.52
CA LEU A 388 -10.50 -9.95 -16.22
C LEU A 388 -9.88 -8.60 -16.54
N SER A 389 -10.04 -8.16 -17.79
CA SER A 389 -9.70 -6.80 -18.24
C SER A 389 -10.94 -5.92 -18.16
N SER A 390 -10.83 -4.75 -17.55
CA SER A 390 -11.92 -3.76 -17.58
C SER A 390 -11.85 -2.97 -18.89
N ILE A 391 -12.93 -2.96 -19.64
CA ILE A 391 -13.10 -2.18 -20.88
C ILE A 391 -14.23 -1.20 -20.67
N VAL A 392 -14.08 0.03 -21.17
CA VAL A 392 -15.10 1.05 -21.13
C VAL A 392 -15.70 1.18 -22.53
N LEU A 393 -17.01 1.01 -22.62
CA LEU A 393 -17.77 1.09 -23.87
C LEU A 393 -18.67 2.31 -23.85
N PRO A 394 -18.80 3.06 -24.94
CA PRO A 394 -19.84 4.09 -25.07
C PRO A 394 -21.23 3.45 -25.07
N LEU A 395 -22.17 4.08 -24.39
CA LEU A 395 -23.56 3.62 -24.36
C LEU A 395 -24.26 4.07 -25.67
N PRO A 396 -24.89 3.16 -26.43
CA PRO A 396 -25.67 3.54 -27.59
C PRO A 396 -26.89 4.37 -27.17
N GLN A 397 -27.22 5.44 -27.93
CA GLN A 397 -28.27 6.41 -27.57
C GLN A 397 -29.73 5.84 -27.60
N THR A 398 -29.95 4.67 -28.19
CA THR A 398 -31.29 4.13 -28.50
C THR A 398 -31.60 2.78 -27.87
N VAL A 399 -30.80 2.29 -26.91
CA VAL A 399 -30.92 0.91 -26.43
C VAL A 399 -31.54 0.85 -25.03
N GLN A 400 -32.47 -0.07 -24.84
CA GLN A 400 -32.94 -0.44 -23.50
C GLN A 400 -31.80 -1.08 -22.70
N THR A 401 -31.41 -0.42 -21.63
CA THR A 401 -30.23 -0.76 -20.82
C THR A 401 -30.19 -2.20 -20.36
N ASP A 402 -31.33 -2.75 -19.95
CA ASP A 402 -31.44 -4.11 -19.42
C ASP A 402 -31.27 -5.17 -20.50
N GLU A 403 -31.85 -4.97 -21.70
CA GLU A 403 -31.71 -5.88 -22.82
C GLU A 403 -30.26 -5.90 -23.36
N TRP A 404 -29.63 -4.73 -23.44
CA TRP A 404 -28.24 -4.60 -23.89
C TRP A 404 -27.26 -5.24 -22.89
N THR A 405 -27.48 -5.06 -21.60
CA THR A 405 -26.71 -5.70 -20.52
C THR A 405 -26.82 -7.21 -20.62
N SER A 406 -28.04 -7.74 -20.83
CA SER A 406 -28.27 -9.18 -20.98
C SER A 406 -27.59 -9.77 -22.21
N LYS A 407 -27.61 -9.05 -23.34
CA LYS A 407 -26.90 -9.46 -24.57
C LYS A 407 -25.38 -9.47 -24.38
N LEU A 408 -24.83 -8.49 -23.69
CA LEU A 408 -23.39 -8.47 -23.36
C LEU A 408 -23.00 -9.62 -22.44
N LEU A 409 -23.78 -9.91 -21.39
CA LEU A 409 -23.51 -11.02 -20.46
C LEU A 409 -23.66 -12.40 -21.11
N ALA A 410 -24.40 -12.50 -22.23
CA ALA A 410 -24.50 -13.73 -23.00
C ALA A 410 -23.24 -14.04 -23.83
N ILE A 411 -22.38 -13.04 -24.08
CA ILE A 411 -21.12 -13.24 -24.81
C ILE A 411 -20.12 -13.98 -23.92
N ARG A 412 -19.59 -15.09 -24.43
CA ARG A 412 -18.60 -15.91 -23.72
C ARG A 412 -17.36 -15.07 -23.39
N GLY A 413 -16.97 -15.05 -22.11
CA GLY A 413 -15.81 -14.29 -21.64
C GLY A 413 -16.18 -12.92 -21.06
N ILE A 414 -17.42 -12.44 -21.14
CA ILE A 414 -17.89 -11.27 -20.41
C ILE A 414 -18.50 -11.74 -19.08
N GLU A 415 -17.94 -11.26 -17.96
CA GLU A 415 -18.29 -11.71 -16.61
C GLU A 415 -19.06 -10.67 -15.80
N GLU A 416 -18.87 -9.39 -16.09
CA GLU A 416 -19.53 -8.31 -15.36
C GLU A 416 -19.79 -7.13 -16.31
N VAL A 417 -21.01 -6.59 -16.28
CA VAL A 417 -21.41 -5.39 -17.03
C VAL A 417 -22.03 -4.40 -16.04
N VAL A 418 -21.51 -3.20 -16.01
CA VAL A 418 -22.04 -2.10 -15.20
C VAL A 418 -22.31 -0.91 -16.10
N VAL A 419 -23.57 -0.58 -16.27
CA VAL A 419 -24.00 0.55 -17.07
C VAL A 419 -24.08 1.79 -16.19
N MET A 420 -23.49 2.89 -16.67
CA MET A 420 -23.57 4.23 -16.05
C MET A 420 -24.25 5.20 -17.03
N PRO A 421 -25.58 5.32 -17.00
CA PRO A 421 -26.33 6.15 -17.93
C PRO A 421 -25.94 7.63 -17.87
N GLU A 422 -25.65 8.13 -16.66
CA GLU A 422 -25.23 9.53 -16.44
C GLU A 422 -23.90 9.89 -17.14
N GLN A 423 -23.04 8.90 -17.35
CA GLN A 423 -21.74 9.08 -18.01
C GLN A 423 -21.78 8.62 -19.48
N GLN A 424 -22.89 8.08 -19.95
CA GLN A 424 -23.04 7.51 -21.29
C GLN A 424 -22.01 6.40 -21.59
N VAL A 425 -21.62 5.61 -20.56
CA VAL A 425 -20.65 4.51 -20.69
C VAL A 425 -21.12 3.26 -19.96
N ALA A 426 -20.61 2.13 -20.42
CA ALA A 426 -20.69 0.85 -19.72
C ALA A 426 -19.28 0.34 -19.43
N TYR A 427 -19.08 -0.15 -18.22
CA TYR A 427 -17.87 -0.87 -17.82
C TYR A 427 -18.13 -2.36 -17.94
N ILE A 428 -17.29 -3.06 -18.68
CA ILE A 428 -17.38 -4.53 -18.79
C ILE A 428 -16.09 -5.16 -18.29
N LYS A 429 -16.20 -6.31 -17.62
CA LYS A 429 -15.06 -7.18 -17.31
C LYS A 429 -15.04 -8.36 -18.28
N VAL A 430 -13.93 -8.47 -19.00
CA VAL A 430 -13.76 -9.46 -20.08
C VAL A 430 -12.52 -10.32 -19.80
N ASP A 431 -12.67 -11.64 -19.89
CA ASP A 431 -11.52 -12.55 -20.02
C ASP A 431 -11.09 -12.63 -21.48
N LYS A 432 -9.99 -11.93 -21.81
CA LYS A 432 -9.47 -11.84 -23.19
C LYS A 432 -9.07 -13.18 -23.81
N GLN A 433 -8.86 -14.22 -23.01
CA GLN A 433 -8.52 -15.56 -23.52
C GLN A 433 -9.76 -16.45 -23.71
N CYS A 434 -10.87 -16.11 -23.05
CA CYS A 434 -12.10 -16.88 -23.15
C CYS A 434 -13.04 -16.34 -24.25
N ILE A 435 -12.87 -15.07 -24.66
CA ILE A 435 -13.65 -14.49 -25.74
C ILE A 435 -13.12 -15.03 -27.08
N ASP A 436 -13.99 -15.72 -27.80
CA ASP A 436 -13.69 -16.25 -29.13
C ASP A 436 -13.96 -15.21 -30.23
N ASP A 437 -13.66 -15.55 -31.46
CA ASP A 437 -13.82 -14.63 -32.59
C ASP A 437 -15.30 -14.27 -32.85
N ALA A 438 -16.21 -15.21 -32.56
CA ALA A 438 -17.65 -14.95 -32.63
C ALA A 438 -18.07 -13.92 -31.57
N GLY A 439 -17.64 -14.08 -30.32
CA GLY A 439 -17.91 -13.12 -29.25
C GLY A 439 -17.30 -11.74 -29.50
N ARG A 440 -16.15 -11.66 -30.19
CA ARG A 440 -15.56 -10.37 -30.62
C ARG A 440 -16.41 -9.70 -31.71
N GLN A 441 -16.92 -10.47 -32.64
CA GLN A 441 -17.82 -9.96 -33.68
C GLN A 441 -19.13 -9.48 -33.08
N ASP A 442 -19.74 -10.26 -32.20
CA ASP A 442 -20.96 -9.89 -31.48
C ASP A 442 -20.77 -8.59 -30.67
N LEU A 443 -19.64 -8.46 -29.99
CA LEU A 443 -19.31 -7.27 -29.24
C LEU A 443 -19.15 -6.05 -30.17
N THR A 444 -18.46 -6.22 -31.30
CA THR A 444 -18.29 -5.18 -32.32
C THR A 444 -19.65 -4.77 -32.92
N HIS A 445 -20.52 -5.72 -33.18
CA HIS A 445 -21.89 -5.46 -33.68
C HIS A 445 -22.74 -4.68 -32.65
N LEU A 446 -22.69 -5.08 -31.38
CA LEU A 446 -23.45 -4.43 -30.31
C LEU A 446 -22.97 -3.00 -29.99
N ILE A 447 -21.72 -2.67 -30.31
CA ILE A 447 -21.11 -1.36 -30.00
C ILE A 447 -21.04 -0.47 -31.23
N GLY A 448 -21.11 -1.04 -32.44
CA GLY A 448 -20.97 -0.33 -33.71
C GLY A 448 -19.56 0.22 -34.00
N LYS A 449 -18.54 -0.24 -33.26
CA LYS A 449 -17.12 0.09 -33.42
C LYS A 449 -16.23 -1.10 -33.06
N GLU A 450 -15.13 -1.26 -33.79
CA GLU A 450 -14.10 -2.24 -33.47
C GLU A 450 -13.48 -1.95 -32.10
N VAL A 451 -13.54 -2.92 -31.20
CA VAL A 451 -12.99 -2.80 -29.85
C VAL A 451 -11.68 -3.58 -29.81
N ALA A 452 -10.59 -2.90 -29.51
CA ALA A 452 -9.30 -3.52 -29.27
C ALA A 452 -9.34 -4.32 -27.95
N ILE A 453 -9.58 -5.62 -28.04
CA ILE A 453 -9.62 -6.56 -26.92
C ILE A 453 -8.30 -7.31 -26.80
#